data_1544acac357bfb51727368011b52abc0
#
_entry.id   1544acac357bfb51727368011b52abc0
#
_cell.length_a   1.000
_cell.length_b   1.000
_cell.length_c   1.000
_cell.angle_alpha   90.00
_cell.angle_beta   90.00
_cell.angle_gamma   90.00
#
_symmetry.space_group_name_H-M   'P 1'
#
loop_
_entity.id
_entity.type
_entity.pdbx_description
1 polymer ?
#
loop_
_entity_poly.entity_id
_entity_poly.type
_entity_poly.pdbx_seq_one_letter_code
_entity_poly.pdbx_strand_id
1 'polypeptide(L)'
;FDILERGNLTEQGGRQLPDIFLEVEPDVRNPVPGQQMVASLVLYFKQGVEITSFQPSSGWRTDGFWKEELENIRQPQAESVILNGVRYRKAVLLRYALFPSRSGELTLSGFPLNVGIRTQPSRNDPFGSFFGSGGNQRRISIESEPVTINVEPLDSPSSGMSINAVGDLSIERRLNRPAAVTGETIELITTIEGTGNIPLIRRPEYSLPDGFDLYTPQ
;
A
#
# COMPACT_ATOMS: atom_id res chain seq x y z
N PHE A 1 13.15 21.04 11.75
CA PHE A 1 11.71 21.07 11.36
C PHE A 1 11.68 21.13 9.84
N ASP A 2 11.76 19.98 9.18
CA ASP A 2 11.60 19.89 7.73
C ASP A 2 10.12 19.76 7.43
N ILE A 3 9.62 20.78 6.73
CA ILE A 3 8.29 20.79 6.13
C ILE A 3 8.38 19.86 4.93
N LEU A 4 7.79 18.68 5.04
CA LEU A 4 7.58 17.80 3.89
C LEU A 4 6.82 18.58 2.82
N GLU A 5 7.48 18.86 1.71
CA GLU A 5 6.87 19.46 0.52
C GLU A 5 5.66 18.64 0.09
N ARG A 6 4.51 19.29 0.09
CA ARG A 6 3.29 18.78 -0.51
C ARG A 6 3.57 18.46 -1.96
N GLY A 7 3.56 17.17 -2.29
CA GLY A 7 3.56 16.72 -3.67
C GLY A 7 2.49 17.49 -4.44
N ASN A 8 2.88 18.07 -5.55
CA ASN A 8 2.06 18.88 -6.45
C ASN A 8 0.73 18.18 -6.77
N LEU A 9 -0.35 18.66 -6.13
CA LEU A 9 -1.67 18.57 -6.73
C LEU A 9 -1.63 19.51 -7.93
N THR A 10 -1.37 18.95 -9.10
CA THR A 10 -1.40 19.66 -10.37
C THR A 10 -2.71 20.43 -10.45
N GLU A 11 -2.62 21.71 -10.73
CA GLU A 11 -3.73 22.60 -11.07
C GLU A 11 -4.56 21.98 -12.22
N GLN A 12 -5.55 21.16 -11.85
CA GLN A 12 -6.64 20.85 -12.76
C GLN A 12 -7.63 21.99 -12.66
N GLY A 13 -7.57 22.86 -13.65
CA GLY A 13 -8.43 24.01 -13.77
C GLY A 13 -9.89 23.67 -13.50
N GLY A 14 -10.47 24.28 -12.48
CA GLY A 14 -11.90 24.51 -12.32
C GLY A 14 -12.86 23.32 -12.27
N ARG A 15 -12.41 22.06 -12.24
CA ARG A 15 -13.29 20.90 -12.17
C ARG A 15 -13.84 20.74 -10.75
N GLN A 16 -15.15 20.91 -10.60
CA GLN A 16 -15.81 20.69 -9.33
C GLN A 16 -15.67 19.20 -8.95
N LEU A 17 -14.98 18.94 -7.82
CA LEU A 17 -14.83 17.57 -7.32
C LEU A 17 -16.18 16.97 -6.94
N PRO A 18 -16.39 15.64 -7.14
CA PRO A 18 -17.60 14.95 -6.73
C PRO A 18 -17.85 15.08 -5.23
N ASP A 19 -19.10 14.88 -4.80
CA ASP A 19 -19.44 14.90 -3.37
C ASP A 19 -18.79 13.76 -2.59
N ILE A 20 -18.49 12.64 -3.29
CA ILE A 20 -17.80 11.47 -2.77
C ILE A 20 -16.89 10.95 -3.87
N PHE A 21 -15.65 10.66 -3.55
CA PHE A 21 -14.71 10.00 -4.47
C PHE A 21 -13.64 9.21 -3.70
N LEU A 22 -12.99 8.30 -4.40
CA LEU A 22 -11.95 7.43 -3.86
C LEU A 22 -10.63 7.72 -4.58
N GLU A 23 -9.54 7.79 -3.83
CA GLU A 23 -8.19 7.88 -4.37
C GLU A 23 -7.32 6.73 -3.87
N VAL A 24 -6.39 6.30 -4.72
CA VAL A 24 -5.28 5.40 -4.37
C VAL A 24 -4.05 6.28 -4.19
N GLU A 25 -3.57 6.40 -2.97
CA GLU A 25 -2.42 7.22 -2.60
C GLU A 25 -1.20 6.33 -2.35
N PRO A 26 -0.25 6.24 -3.30
CA PRO A 26 1.02 5.58 -3.07
C PRO A 26 1.96 6.49 -2.27
N ASP A 27 2.70 5.92 -1.32
CA ASP A 27 3.76 6.62 -0.55
C ASP A 27 5.03 6.85 -1.39
N VAL A 28 5.29 5.97 -2.36
CA VAL A 28 6.41 6.07 -3.31
C VAL A 28 5.87 6.02 -4.74
N ARG A 29 6.31 6.95 -5.61
CA ARG A 29 5.90 6.98 -7.03
C ARG A 29 6.94 6.44 -8.00
N ASN A 30 8.21 6.43 -7.58
CA ASN A 30 9.34 5.97 -8.38
C ASN A 30 10.11 4.89 -7.60
N PRO A 31 9.49 3.72 -7.32
CA PRO A 31 10.19 2.61 -6.68
C PRO A 31 11.10 1.89 -7.68
N VAL A 32 12.02 1.06 -7.18
CA VAL A 32 12.73 0.07 -7.99
C VAL A 32 12.03 -1.29 -7.93
N PRO A 33 12.28 -2.25 -8.85
CA PRO A 33 11.70 -3.58 -8.78
C PRO A 33 11.99 -4.26 -7.44
N GLY A 34 10.95 -4.84 -6.83
CA GLY A 34 11.04 -5.49 -5.52
C GLY A 34 11.02 -4.56 -4.31
N GLN A 35 11.10 -3.25 -4.48
CA GLN A 35 10.95 -2.29 -3.39
C GLN A 35 9.51 -2.27 -2.88
N GLN A 36 9.33 -2.30 -1.56
CA GLN A 36 8.03 -2.11 -0.95
C GLN A 36 7.56 -0.67 -1.14
N MET A 37 6.32 -0.50 -1.58
CA MET A 37 5.56 0.73 -1.52
C MET A 37 4.21 0.47 -0.86
N VAL A 38 3.66 1.45 -0.17
CA VAL A 38 2.34 1.33 0.45
C VAL A 38 1.33 2.16 -0.34
N ALA A 39 0.29 1.49 -0.82
CA ALA A 39 -0.85 2.16 -1.43
C ALA A 39 -1.99 2.24 -0.42
N SER A 40 -2.39 3.47 -0.07
CA SER A 40 -3.53 3.75 0.79
C SER A 40 -4.78 4.04 -0.04
N LEU A 41 -5.89 3.39 0.28
CA LEU A 41 -7.20 3.71 -0.28
C LEU A 41 -7.87 4.74 0.59
N VAL A 42 -8.07 5.93 0.06
CA VAL A 42 -8.57 7.09 0.79
C VAL A 42 -9.92 7.52 0.22
N LEU A 43 -10.94 7.47 1.06
CA LEU A 43 -12.28 7.94 0.73
C LEU A 43 -12.42 9.42 1.11
N TYR A 44 -12.80 10.24 0.14
CA TYR A 44 -13.13 11.64 0.31
C TYR A 44 -14.64 11.86 0.20
N PHE A 45 -15.20 12.64 1.12
CA PHE A 45 -16.62 12.95 1.11
C PHE A 45 -16.89 14.36 1.67
N LYS A 46 -17.82 15.09 1.06
CA LYS A 46 -18.20 16.43 1.54
C LYS A 46 -18.80 16.41 2.94
N GLN A 47 -18.61 17.48 3.67
CA GLN A 47 -19.30 17.67 4.93
C GLN A 47 -20.81 17.64 4.72
N GLY A 48 -21.54 16.87 5.55
CA GLY A 48 -22.98 16.62 5.40
C GLY A 48 -23.34 15.29 4.77
N VAL A 49 -22.36 14.57 4.20
CA VAL A 49 -22.51 13.17 3.79
C VAL A 49 -22.07 12.29 4.95
N GLU A 50 -22.93 11.34 5.34
CA GLU A 50 -22.62 10.33 6.35
C GLU A 50 -22.34 9.00 5.65
N ILE A 51 -21.17 8.42 5.89
CA ILE A 51 -20.80 7.09 5.39
C ILE A 51 -21.32 6.06 6.39
N THR A 52 -22.17 5.15 5.94
CA THR A 52 -22.79 4.10 6.78
C THR A 52 -22.13 2.74 6.61
N SER A 53 -21.53 2.48 5.46
CA SER A 53 -20.79 1.26 5.18
C SER A 53 -19.87 1.44 3.97
N PHE A 54 -18.85 0.60 3.87
CA PHE A 54 -18.02 0.48 2.65
C PHE A 54 -17.63 -0.98 2.44
N GLN A 55 -17.50 -1.38 1.18
CA GLN A 55 -17.12 -2.73 0.80
C GLN A 55 -16.50 -2.73 -0.60
N PRO A 56 -15.33 -3.35 -0.80
CA PRO A 56 -14.80 -3.61 -2.13
C PRO A 56 -15.80 -4.39 -2.99
N SER A 57 -16.03 -3.97 -4.23
CA SER A 57 -17.00 -4.63 -5.13
C SER A 57 -16.39 -5.81 -5.91
N SER A 58 -15.08 -5.79 -6.15
CA SER A 58 -14.34 -6.87 -6.83
C SER A 58 -12.87 -6.81 -6.44
N GLY A 59 -12.10 -7.83 -6.81
CA GLY A 59 -10.66 -7.84 -6.60
C GLY A 59 -9.98 -6.68 -7.34
N TRP A 60 -9.15 -5.94 -6.65
CA TRP A 60 -8.33 -4.88 -7.24
C TRP A 60 -7.22 -5.47 -8.10
N ARG A 61 -7.10 -5.02 -9.36
CA ARG A 61 -6.07 -5.46 -10.30
C ARG A 61 -4.85 -4.58 -10.19
N THR A 62 -3.71 -5.23 -9.97
CA THR A 62 -2.40 -4.58 -9.80
C THR A 62 -1.38 -5.32 -10.68
N ASP A 63 -1.64 -5.31 -12.00
CA ASP A 63 -0.80 -6.05 -12.95
C ASP A 63 0.64 -5.53 -12.91
N GLY A 64 1.59 -6.44 -12.73
CA GLY A 64 3.01 -6.10 -12.56
C GLY A 64 3.44 -5.84 -11.11
N PHE A 65 2.54 -5.99 -10.14
CA PHE A 65 2.87 -5.92 -8.73
C PHE A 65 2.51 -7.22 -8.00
N TRP A 66 3.36 -7.66 -7.10
CA TRP A 66 2.94 -8.53 -6.02
C TRP A 66 2.30 -7.66 -4.94
N LYS A 67 1.23 -8.17 -4.34
CA LYS A 67 0.37 -7.38 -3.44
C LYS A 67 0.06 -8.15 -2.17
N GLU A 68 0.13 -7.45 -1.03
CA GLU A 68 -0.27 -7.95 0.28
C GLU A 68 -1.14 -6.92 1.00
N GLU A 69 -2.24 -7.36 1.60
CA GLU A 69 -3.08 -6.49 2.42
C GLU A 69 -2.40 -6.29 3.78
N LEU A 70 -2.02 -5.04 4.09
CA LEU A 70 -1.41 -4.69 5.37
C LEU A 70 -2.45 -4.43 6.45
N GLU A 71 -3.48 -3.70 6.10
CA GLU A 71 -4.47 -3.24 7.07
C GLU A 71 -5.84 -3.03 6.43
N ASN A 72 -6.87 -3.61 7.06
CA ASN A 72 -8.26 -3.35 6.78
C ASN A 72 -8.86 -2.60 7.99
N ILE A 73 -9.05 -1.29 7.82
CA ILE A 73 -9.43 -0.40 8.91
C ILE A 73 -10.95 -0.48 9.12
N ARG A 74 -11.38 -1.27 10.09
CA ARG A 74 -12.81 -1.48 10.37
C ARG A 74 -13.55 -0.22 10.85
N GLN A 75 -12.84 0.69 11.51
CA GLN A 75 -13.37 1.96 12.02
C GLN A 75 -12.48 3.12 11.58
N PRO A 76 -12.58 3.54 10.30
CA PRO A 76 -11.76 4.62 9.78
C PRO A 76 -12.03 5.94 10.51
N GLN A 77 -10.97 6.61 10.92
CA GLN A 77 -11.05 7.96 11.46
C GLN A 77 -11.07 8.95 10.30
N ALA A 78 -12.06 9.83 10.28
CA ALA A 78 -12.20 10.81 9.22
C ALA A 78 -11.68 12.19 9.68
N GLU A 79 -10.72 12.73 8.92
CA GLU A 79 -10.11 14.04 9.12
C GLU A 79 -10.71 15.09 8.19
N SER A 80 -10.77 16.34 8.64
CA SER A 80 -11.23 17.45 7.80
C SER A 80 -10.10 17.94 6.88
N VAL A 81 -10.42 18.15 5.60
CA VAL A 81 -9.51 18.69 4.58
C VAL A 81 -10.25 19.72 3.71
N ILE A 82 -9.51 20.71 3.18
CA ILE A 82 -10.06 21.69 2.23
C ILE A 82 -9.47 21.37 0.85
N LEU A 83 -10.33 21.04 -0.11
CA LEU A 83 -9.96 20.77 -1.49
C LEU A 83 -10.69 21.80 -2.39
N ASN A 84 -9.94 22.55 -3.19
CA ASN A 84 -10.47 23.59 -4.06
C ASN A 84 -11.45 24.56 -3.35
N GLY A 85 -11.15 24.93 -2.09
CA GLY A 85 -11.98 25.82 -1.28
C GLY A 85 -13.23 25.17 -0.67
N VAL A 86 -13.48 23.88 -0.94
CA VAL A 86 -14.60 23.11 -0.41
C VAL A 86 -14.13 22.21 0.74
N ARG A 87 -14.91 22.15 1.81
CA ARG A 87 -14.61 21.28 2.96
C ARG A 87 -15.05 19.86 2.70
N TYR A 88 -14.08 18.95 2.73
CA TYR A 88 -14.25 17.52 2.70
C TYR A 88 -13.81 16.87 4.00
N ARG A 89 -14.15 15.62 4.17
CA ARG A 89 -13.54 14.69 5.12
C ARG A 89 -12.82 13.61 4.33
N LYS A 90 -11.67 13.15 4.81
CA LYS A 90 -10.94 12.03 4.25
C LYS A 90 -10.76 10.93 5.29
N ALA A 91 -10.85 9.69 4.86
CA ALA A 91 -10.65 8.51 5.70
C ALA A 91 -9.88 7.44 4.94
N VAL A 92 -8.80 6.92 5.55
CA VAL A 92 -8.08 5.76 5.02
C VAL A 92 -8.90 4.51 5.35
N LEU A 93 -9.23 3.71 4.32
CA LEU A 93 -10.04 2.50 4.44
C LEU A 93 -9.19 1.23 4.47
N LEU A 94 -8.19 1.16 3.59
CA LEU A 94 -7.35 -0.01 3.36
C LEU A 94 -5.92 0.43 3.06
N ARG A 95 -4.95 -0.43 3.38
CA ARG A 95 -3.56 -0.28 2.97
C ARG A 95 -3.04 -1.58 2.40
N TYR A 96 -2.35 -1.48 1.28
CA TYR A 96 -1.68 -2.59 0.62
C TYR A 96 -0.18 -2.32 0.51
N ALA A 97 0.63 -3.32 0.84
CA ALA A 97 2.01 -3.35 0.37
C ALA A 97 2.02 -3.84 -1.07
N LEU A 98 2.71 -3.10 -1.93
CA LEU A 98 2.90 -3.41 -3.33
C LEU A 98 4.39 -3.51 -3.62
N PHE A 99 4.77 -4.50 -4.45
CA PHE A 99 6.15 -4.73 -4.85
C PHE A 99 6.20 -4.85 -6.36
N PRO A 100 6.76 -3.86 -7.08
CA PRO A 100 6.87 -3.93 -8.54
C PRO A 100 7.72 -5.13 -8.96
N SER A 101 7.30 -5.86 -9.97
CA SER A 101 8.01 -7.04 -10.48
C SER A 101 9.00 -6.74 -11.61
N ARG A 102 8.93 -5.55 -12.20
CA ARG A 102 9.78 -5.09 -13.31
C ARG A 102 9.87 -3.58 -13.33
N SER A 103 10.90 -3.05 -13.99
CA SER A 103 11.03 -1.62 -14.29
C SER A 103 10.10 -1.17 -15.41
N GLY A 104 9.97 0.15 -15.55
CA GLY A 104 9.12 0.82 -16.52
C GLY A 104 7.81 1.30 -15.92
N GLU A 105 6.94 1.81 -16.78
CA GLU A 105 5.63 2.28 -16.35
C GLU A 105 4.69 1.12 -16.02
N LEU A 106 4.14 1.12 -14.81
CA LEU A 106 3.13 0.19 -14.33
C LEU A 106 1.90 0.98 -13.89
N THR A 107 0.70 0.42 -14.10
CA THR A 107 -0.54 1.07 -13.75
C THR A 107 -1.30 0.26 -12.72
N LEU A 108 -1.62 0.89 -11.58
CA LEU A 108 -2.62 0.41 -10.65
C LEU A 108 -3.99 0.74 -11.23
N SER A 109 -4.83 -0.25 -11.50
CA SER A 109 -6.20 0.00 -12.01
C SER A 109 -7.03 0.76 -11.00
N GLY A 110 -8.14 1.33 -11.45
CA GLY A 110 -9.14 1.88 -10.55
C GLY A 110 -9.57 0.86 -9.51
N PHE A 111 -9.78 1.32 -8.27
CA PHE A 111 -10.27 0.48 -7.17
C PHE A 111 -11.77 0.63 -7.06
N PRO A 112 -12.56 -0.43 -7.30
CA PRO A 112 -14.01 -0.36 -7.20
C PRO A 112 -14.48 -0.53 -5.75
N LEU A 113 -15.34 0.38 -5.27
CA LEU A 113 -15.85 0.41 -3.90
C LEU A 113 -17.37 0.66 -3.89
N ASN A 114 -18.09 -0.16 -3.14
CA ASN A 114 -19.48 0.10 -2.80
C ASN A 114 -19.56 0.86 -1.48
N VAL A 115 -20.26 1.99 -1.47
CA VAL A 115 -20.39 2.86 -0.29
C VAL A 115 -21.86 3.04 0.03
N GLY A 116 -22.23 2.75 1.28
CA GLY A 116 -23.53 3.13 1.84
C GLY A 116 -23.44 4.55 2.35
N ILE A 117 -24.35 5.39 1.92
CA ILE A 117 -24.41 6.81 2.31
C ILE A 117 -25.77 7.17 2.87
N ARG A 118 -25.76 8.13 3.80
CA ARG A 118 -26.94 8.84 4.24
C ARG A 118 -26.71 10.33 4.03
N THR A 119 -27.63 10.97 3.32
CA THR A 119 -27.60 12.42 3.14
C THR A 119 -28.65 13.06 4.04
N GLN A 120 -28.26 14.15 4.71
CA GLN A 120 -29.24 14.93 5.45
C GLN A 120 -30.19 15.61 4.46
N PRO A 121 -31.51 15.62 4.71
CA PRO A 121 -32.44 16.35 3.87
C PRO A 121 -32.05 17.83 3.85
N SER A 122 -31.95 18.39 2.65
CA SER A 122 -31.68 19.83 2.51
C SER A 122 -32.80 20.61 3.19
N ARG A 123 -32.47 21.64 3.97
CA ARG A 123 -33.44 22.54 4.58
C ARG A 123 -34.38 23.24 3.56
N ASN A 124 -34.09 23.13 2.27
CA ASN A 124 -34.86 23.70 1.17
C ASN A 124 -35.78 22.70 0.45
N ASP A 125 -35.94 21.46 0.97
CA ASP A 125 -36.91 20.51 0.42
C ASP A 125 -38.24 20.59 1.22
N PRO A 126 -39.25 21.34 0.73
CA PRO A 126 -40.51 21.51 1.45
C PRO A 126 -41.34 20.22 1.56
N PHE A 127 -40.99 19.15 0.82
CA PHE A 127 -41.67 17.89 0.82
C PHE A 127 -40.92 16.78 1.58
N GLY A 128 -39.63 16.98 1.89
CA GLY A 128 -38.81 15.97 2.58
C GLY A 128 -39.24 15.63 3.99
N SER A 129 -40.02 16.51 4.64
CA SER A 129 -40.54 16.30 6.01
C SER A 129 -41.83 15.47 6.07
N PHE A 130 -42.52 15.28 4.94
CA PHE A 130 -43.81 14.56 4.90
C PHE A 130 -43.65 13.03 4.74
N PHE A 131 -42.53 12.56 4.24
CA PHE A 131 -42.28 11.11 3.96
C PHE A 131 -41.26 10.47 4.89
N GLY A 132 -41.23 10.84 6.13
CA GLY A 132 -40.48 10.14 7.18
C GLY A 132 -39.11 10.72 7.48
N SER A 133 -38.85 10.89 8.76
CA SER A 133 -37.62 11.41 9.39
C SER A 133 -36.40 10.44 9.28
N GLY A 134 -36.38 9.56 8.30
CA GLY A 134 -35.27 8.70 7.96
C GLY A 134 -34.52 9.26 6.76
N GLY A 135 -33.35 9.87 6.95
CA GLY A 135 -32.50 10.30 5.84
C GLY A 135 -32.37 9.19 4.80
N ASN A 136 -32.42 9.56 3.51
CA ASN A 136 -32.35 8.60 2.39
C ASN A 136 -31.00 7.85 2.43
N GLN A 137 -31.04 6.63 2.96
CA GLN A 137 -29.90 5.72 2.88
C GLN A 137 -29.89 5.09 1.50
N ARG A 138 -28.79 5.26 0.78
CA ARG A 138 -28.59 4.62 -0.52
C ARG A 138 -27.20 4.02 -0.62
N ARG A 139 -27.05 3.04 -1.48
CA ARG A 139 -25.75 2.47 -1.84
C ARG A 139 -25.34 3.02 -3.20
N ILE A 140 -24.09 3.46 -3.30
CA ILE A 140 -23.48 3.91 -4.54
C ILE A 140 -22.22 3.06 -4.80
N SER A 141 -21.89 2.88 -6.08
CA SER A 141 -20.62 2.29 -6.51
C SER A 141 -19.75 3.42 -7.03
N ILE A 142 -18.52 3.49 -6.54
CA ILE A 142 -17.51 4.45 -6.99
C ILE A 142 -16.24 3.67 -7.35
N GLU A 143 -15.42 4.27 -8.19
CA GLU A 143 -14.12 3.73 -8.58
C GLU A 143 -13.09 4.84 -8.52
N SER A 144 -11.87 4.54 -8.03
CA SER A 144 -10.78 5.51 -8.08
C SER A 144 -10.25 5.67 -9.49
N GLU A 145 -9.63 6.82 -9.80
CA GLU A 145 -8.84 6.94 -11.02
C GLU A 145 -7.65 5.95 -10.97
N PRO A 146 -7.19 5.45 -12.12
CA PRO A 146 -5.96 4.67 -12.21
C PRO A 146 -4.74 5.49 -11.80
N VAL A 147 -3.74 4.85 -11.19
CA VAL A 147 -2.49 5.50 -10.78
C VAL A 147 -1.31 4.89 -11.51
N THR A 148 -0.55 5.73 -12.20
CA THR A 148 0.69 5.33 -12.86
C THR A 148 1.86 5.41 -11.88
N ILE A 149 2.66 4.34 -11.83
CA ILE A 149 3.89 4.20 -11.05
C ILE A 149 5.05 4.05 -12.03
N ASN A 150 6.04 4.92 -11.94
CA ASN A 150 7.24 4.86 -12.77
C ASN A 150 8.33 4.08 -12.04
N VAL A 151 8.44 2.79 -12.31
CA VAL A 151 9.41 1.90 -11.67
C VAL A 151 10.78 2.09 -12.30
N GLU A 152 11.72 2.65 -11.54
CA GLU A 152 13.09 2.90 -11.98
C GLU A 152 13.87 1.58 -12.15
N PRO A 153 14.80 1.49 -13.10
CA PRO A 153 15.62 0.30 -13.24
C PRO A 153 16.50 0.14 -11.99
N LEU A 154 16.67 -1.11 -11.56
CA LEU A 154 17.62 -1.43 -10.51
C LEU A 154 19.01 -1.58 -11.14
N ASP A 155 20.01 -0.86 -10.63
CA ASP A 155 21.39 -0.95 -11.10
C ASP A 155 21.91 -2.37 -10.91
N SER A 156 22.41 -2.96 -12.00
CA SER A 156 23.02 -4.28 -11.95
C SER A 156 24.36 -4.18 -11.24
N PRO A 157 24.63 -5.04 -10.24
CA PRO A 157 25.93 -5.03 -9.58
C PRO A 157 27.04 -5.39 -10.61
N SER A 158 28.14 -4.64 -10.54
CA SER A 158 29.30 -4.77 -11.45
C SER A 158 29.97 -6.15 -11.40
N SER A 159 29.61 -7.01 -10.47
CA SER A 159 30.26 -8.30 -10.16
C SER A 159 29.51 -9.54 -10.62
N GLY A 160 28.45 -9.42 -11.42
CA GLY A 160 27.64 -10.57 -11.84
C GLY A 160 26.81 -11.20 -10.72
N MET A 161 26.73 -10.55 -9.55
CA MET A 161 25.86 -10.96 -8.45
C MET A 161 24.41 -10.62 -8.76
N SER A 162 23.48 -11.51 -8.43
CA SER A 162 22.05 -11.21 -8.53
C SER A 162 21.57 -10.51 -7.27
N ILE A 163 20.68 -9.50 -7.44
CA ILE A 163 20.00 -8.84 -6.32
C ILE A 163 18.84 -9.73 -5.91
N ASN A 164 18.83 -10.16 -4.65
CA ASN A 164 17.81 -11.06 -4.10
C ASN A 164 16.88 -10.39 -3.10
N ALA A 165 17.23 -9.17 -2.65
CA ALA A 165 16.47 -8.44 -1.64
C ALA A 165 16.52 -6.94 -1.93
N VAL A 166 15.41 -6.25 -1.71
CA VAL A 166 15.29 -4.80 -1.81
C VAL A 166 14.54 -4.28 -0.60
N GLY A 167 15.17 -3.40 0.16
CA GLY A 167 14.62 -2.85 1.38
C GLY A 167 15.69 -2.33 2.34
N ASP A 168 15.25 -1.92 3.52
CA ASP A 168 16.15 -1.60 4.64
C ASP A 168 16.34 -2.86 5.47
N LEU A 169 17.43 -3.60 5.21
CA LEU A 169 17.69 -4.94 5.73
C LEU A 169 18.99 -5.00 6.49
N SER A 170 18.98 -5.67 7.62
CA SER A 170 20.17 -6.05 8.38
C SER A 170 20.36 -7.58 8.32
N ILE A 171 21.62 -8.00 8.30
CA ILE A 171 21.99 -9.42 8.29
C ILE A 171 22.95 -9.68 9.44
N GLU A 172 22.59 -10.57 10.36
CA GLU A 172 23.43 -11.06 11.44
C GLU A 172 23.74 -12.53 11.21
N ARG A 173 25.00 -12.92 11.50
CA ARG A 173 25.44 -14.31 11.45
C ARG A 173 26.12 -14.70 12.73
N ARG A 174 25.76 -15.86 13.28
CA ARG A 174 26.40 -16.40 14.47
C ARG A 174 26.51 -17.93 14.37
N LEU A 175 27.58 -18.47 15.00
CA LEU A 175 27.70 -19.90 15.21
C LEU A 175 27.12 -20.25 16.58
N ASN A 176 26.47 -21.41 16.69
CA ASN A 176 25.96 -21.91 17.97
C ASN A 176 27.10 -22.26 18.97
N ARG A 177 28.32 -22.53 18.45
CA ARG A 177 29.53 -22.77 19.24
C ARG A 177 30.77 -22.23 18.51
N PRO A 178 31.78 -21.74 19.24
CA PRO A 178 32.99 -21.13 18.62
C PRO A 178 34.03 -22.22 18.19
N ALA A 179 33.93 -23.46 18.65
CA ALA A 179 34.82 -24.51 18.32
C ALA A 179 34.10 -25.88 18.31
N ALA A 180 34.60 -26.80 17.50
CA ALA A 180 34.14 -28.18 17.42
C ALA A 180 35.29 -29.11 17.02
N VAL A 181 35.19 -30.37 17.34
CA VAL A 181 36.11 -31.40 16.85
C VAL A 181 35.56 -32.10 15.62
N THR A 182 36.41 -32.77 14.85
CA THR A 182 36.01 -33.51 13.66
C THR A 182 34.89 -34.51 13.98
N GLY A 183 33.80 -34.44 13.19
CA GLY A 183 32.62 -35.29 13.37
C GLY A 183 31.49 -34.61 14.18
N GLU A 184 31.74 -33.44 14.77
CA GLU A 184 30.67 -32.68 15.43
C GLU A 184 29.98 -31.71 14.47
N THR A 185 28.71 -31.42 14.74
CA THR A 185 27.91 -30.44 13.97
C THR A 185 28.05 -29.06 14.56
N ILE A 186 28.33 -28.09 13.70
CA ILE A 186 28.24 -26.66 14.00
C ILE A 186 27.03 -26.08 13.25
N GLU A 187 26.28 -25.26 13.91
CA GLU A 187 25.14 -24.58 13.33
C GLU A 187 25.48 -23.12 13.04
N LEU A 188 25.34 -22.72 11.77
CA LEU A 188 25.42 -21.32 11.35
C LEU A 188 24.00 -20.75 11.30
N ILE A 189 23.71 -19.82 12.19
CA ILE A 189 22.43 -19.12 12.25
C ILE A 189 22.61 -17.78 11.51
N THR A 190 21.80 -17.56 10.47
CA THR A 190 21.70 -16.29 9.75
C THR A 190 20.33 -15.69 10.00
N THR A 191 20.31 -14.51 10.59
CA THR A 191 19.09 -13.73 10.84
C THR A 191 19.06 -12.56 9.87
N ILE A 192 17.94 -12.39 9.17
CA ILE A 192 17.67 -11.25 8.28
C ILE A 192 16.46 -10.52 8.83
N GLU A 193 16.63 -9.25 9.18
CA GLU A 193 15.60 -8.41 9.78
C GLU A 193 15.50 -7.10 9.01
N GLY A 194 14.28 -6.51 8.97
CA GLY A 194 14.06 -5.20 8.35
C GLY A 194 12.73 -5.05 7.67
N THR A 195 12.64 -4.07 6.78
CA THR A 195 11.46 -3.76 5.97
C THR A 195 11.78 -3.91 4.49
N GLY A 196 10.85 -4.49 3.71
CA GLY A 196 11.04 -4.73 2.28
C GLY A 196 10.41 -6.04 1.81
N ASN A 197 10.93 -6.59 0.71
CA ASN A 197 10.41 -7.82 0.10
C ASN A 197 10.90 -9.11 0.80
N ILE A 198 10.92 -9.13 2.12
CA ILE A 198 11.42 -10.26 2.93
C ILE A 198 10.89 -11.63 2.47
N PRO A 199 9.57 -11.79 2.16
CA PRO A 199 9.05 -13.07 1.68
C PRO A 199 9.64 -13.57 0.36
N LEU A 200 10.26 -12.68 -0.42
CA LEU A 200 10.88 -13.01 -1.71
C LEU A 200 12.39 -13.24 -1.60
N ILE A 201 12.99 -13.05 -0.42
CA ILE A 201 14.42 -13.26 -0.21
C ILE A 201 14.74 -14.73 -0.37
N ARG A 202 15.64 -15.04 -1.29
CA ARG A 202 16.17 -16.38 -1.45
C ARG A 202 17.15 -16.71 -0.35
N ARG A 203 17.20 -17.98 0.05
CA ARG A 203 18.20 -18.46 0.99
C ARG A 203 19.60 -18.12 0.47
N PRO A 204 20.49 -17.57 1.32
CA PRO A 204 21.89 -17.37 0.97
C PRO A 204 22.58 -18.68 0.62
N GLU A 205 23.37 -18.69 -0.44
CA GLU A 205 24.27 -19.78 -0.75
C GLU A 205 25.56 -19.62 0.05
N TYR A 206 26.06 -20.73 0.57
CA TYR A 206 27.29 -20.73 1.37
C TYR A 206 28.36 -21.55 0.65
N SER A 207 29.54 -20.95 0.48
CA SER A 207 30.76 -21.66 0.15
C SER A 207 31.44 -22.09 1.44
N LEU A 208 31.58 -23.38 1.67
CA LEU A 208 32.24 -23.91 2.86
C LEU A 208 33.71 -24.15 2.58
N PRO A 209 34.58 -23.99 3.61
CA PRO A 209 35.97 -24.45 3.54
C PRO A 209 36.06 -25.95 3.34
N ASP A 210 37.20 -26.45 2.83
CA ASP A 210 37.48 -27.86 2.70
C ASP A 210 37.36 -28.59 4.06
N GLY A 211 36.73 -29.74 4.05
CA GLY A 211 36.51 -30.58 5.24
C GLY A 211 35.21 -30.31 5.99
N PHE A 212 34.34 -29.47 5.46
CA PHE A 212 32.98 -29.25 5.96
C PHE A 212 31.93 -29.80 4.99
N ASP A 213 30.98 -30.53 5.51
CA ASP A 213 29.78 -30.96 4.78
C ASP A 213 28.57 -30.15 5.18
N LEU A 214 27.80 -29.66 4.18
CA LEU A 214 26.58 -28.88 4.43
C LEU A 214 25.38 -29.84 4.60
N TYR A 215 24.75 -29.80 5.76
CA TYR A 215 23.47 -30.44 5.97
C TYR A 215 22.32 -29.48 5.64
N THR A 216 21.20 -30.05 5.18
CA THR A 216 20.01 -29.23 4.85
C THR A 216 19.55 -28.49 6.09
N PRO A 217 19.42 -27.17 6.03
CA PRO A 217 18.92 -26.36 7.16
C PRO A 217 17.45 -26.69 7.45
N GLN A 218 17.10 -26.63 8.70
CA GLN A 218 15.71 -26.73 9.18
C GLN A 218 15.00 -25.41 9.10
#